data_c9f11b9b7ee46a8441f316c3363352c9
#
_entry.id   c9f11b9b7ee46a8441f316c3363352c9
#
_cell.length_a   1.000
_cell.length_b   1.000
_cell.length_c   1.000
_cell.angle_alpha   90.00
_cell.angle_beta   90.00
_cell.angle_gamma   90.00
#
_symmetry.space_group_name_H-M   'P 1'
#
loop_
_entity.id
_entity.type
_entity.pdbx_description
1 polymer ?
#
loop_
_entity_poly.entity_id
_entity_poly.type
_entity_poly.pdbx_seq_one_letter_code
_entity_poly.pdbx_strand_id
1 'polypeptide(L)'
;MRHIKATRRTALRSAFGILLLVALGLVGSSTLTSCHKRLALTIVEVEDSVRHYPSVVLGDELTMVFVLRNTGDEMLVITDIQPACPTIESAAGNVTAIPPGEEAALTFVFHVDKNIGLARHSIRLYGNIAPKGVTELVFDTHVVRPSIDLSDHEEYHQKVLRSVGEHLLDGRYSEKGYYTDDHPSREEE
;
A
#
# COMPACT_ATOMS: atom_id res chain seq x y z
N MET A 1 0.95 -86.20 -9.66
CA MET A 1 1.82 -85.38 -8.80
C MET A 1 2.44 -84.15 -9.50
N ARG A 2 1.90 -83.61 -10.59
CA ARG A 2 2.49 -82.42 -11.32
C ARG A 2 1.77 -81.09 -11.12
N HIS A 3 0.57 -81.05 -10.60
CA HIS A 3 -0.22 -79.79 -10.44
C HIS A 3 0.11 -78.99 -9.17
N ILE A 4 0.70 -79.55 -8.13
CA ILE A 4 0.96 -78.83 -6.87
C ILE A 4 2.18 -77.92 -6.94
N LYS A 5 3.15 -78.17 -7.85
CA LYS A 5 4.37 -77.36 -7.99
C LYS A 5 4.18 -76.07 -8.74
N ALA A 6 3.18 -75.96 -9.63
CA ALA A 6 2.92 -74.74 -10.42
C ALA A 6 2.26 -73.62 -9.59
N THR A 7 1.32 -73.98 -8.70
CA THR A 7 0.62 -73.02 -7.83
C THR A 7 1.51 -72.35 -6.81
N ARG A 8 2.51 -73.04 -6.28
CA ARG A 8 3.48 -72.42 -5.33
C ARG A 8 4.37 -71.36 -5.98
N ARG A 9 4.76 -71.51 -7.24
CA ARG A 9 5.64 -70.56 -7.93
C ARG A 9 4.92 -69.27 -8.35
N THR A 10 3.64 -69.34 -8.66
CA THR A 10 2.80 -68.12 -8.94
C THR A 10 2.48 -67.37 -7.65
N ALA A 11 2.15 -68.04 -6.56
CA ALA A 11 1.91 -67.38 -5.26
C ALA A 11 3.17 -66.70 -4.71
N LEU A 12 4.35 -67.28 -4.89
CA LEU A 12 5.62 -66.68 -4.45
C LEU A 12 6.00 -65.44 -5.28
N ARG A 13 5.69 -65.41 -6.58
CA ARG A 13 5.93 -64.26 -7.46
C ARG A 13 4.98 -63.10 -7.14
N SER A 14 3.72 -63.35 -6.83
CA SER A 14 2.76 -62.35 -6.44
C SER A 14 3.07 -61.73 -5.05
N ALA A 15 3.50 -62.56 -4.09
CA ALA A 15 3.95 -62.09 -2.78
C ALA A 15 5.20 -61.20 -2.84
N PHE A 16 6.14 -61.54 -3.72
CA PHE A 16 7.36 -60.73 -3.92
C PHE A 16 7.05 -59.40 -4.62
N GLY A 17 6.09 -59.37 -5.56
CA GLY A 17 5.63 -58.16 -6.22
C GLY A 17 4.93 -57.20 -5.25
N ILE A 18 4.08 -57.71 -4.35
CA ILE A 18 3.41 -56.91 -3.34
C ILE A 18 4.41 -56.34 -2.31
N LEU A 19 5.39 -57.18 -1.88
CA LEU A 19 6.45 -56.73 -0.96
C LEU A 19 7.29 -55.60 -1.55
N LEU A 20 7.61 -55.65 -2.87
CA LEU A 20 8.38 -54.66 -3.59
C LEU A 20 7.60 -53.34 -3.72
N LEU A 21 6.28 -53.40 -3.99
CA LEU A 21 5.42 -52.22 -4.05
C LEU A 21 5.29 -51.53 -2.69
N VAL A 22 5.16 -52.30 -1.61
CA VAL A 22 5.08 -51.76 -0.24
C VAL A 22 6.43 -51.13 0.16
N ALA A 23 7.57 -51.75 -0.19
CA ALA A 23 8.87 -51.16 0.07
C ALA A 23 9.11 -49.87 -0.72
N LEU A 24 8.68 -49.80 -1.99
CA LEU A 24 8.76 -48.60 -2.80
C LEU A 24 7.87 -47.47 -2.27
N GLY A 25 6.66 -47.79 -1.74
CA GLY A 25 5.76 -46.86 -1.09
C GLY A 25 6.31 -46.28 0.22
N LEU A 26 7.02 -47.08 1.01
CA LEU A 26 7.65 -46.65 2.27
C LEU A 26 8.86 -45.72 2.03
N VAL A 27 9.62 -45.90 0.95
CA VAL A 27 10.75 -45.02 0.59
C VAL A 27 10.26 -43.70 0.03
N GLY A 28 9.11 -43.66 -0.67
CA GLY A 28 8.51 -42.45 -1.25
C GLY A 28 7.93 -41.50 -0.21
N SER A 29 7.52 -41.98 0.97
CA SER A 29 6.89 -41.16 2.00
C SER A 29 7.85 -40.39 2.91
N SER A 30 9.15 -40.67 2.86
CA SER A 30 10.13 -40.00 3.74
C SER A 30 10.72 -38.69 3.19
N THR A 31 10.35 -38.22 1.99
CA THR A 31 10.97 -37.02 1.37
C THR A 31 10.13 -35.73 1.52
N LEU A 32 9.01 -35.74 2.24
CA LEU A 32 8.16 -34.56 2.41
C LEU A 32 8.39 -33.82 3.75
N THR A 33 9.58 -33.91 4.33
CA THR A 33 9.96 -33.00 5.41
C THR A 33 10.27 -31.63 4.79
N SER A 34 9.24 -30.82 4.59
CA SER A 34 9.38 -29.39 4.35
C SER A 34 10.05 -28.77 5.58
N CYS A 35 11.35 -28.55 5.53
CA CYS A 35 12.06 -27.76 6.51
C CYS A 35 11.57 -26.31 6.40
N HIS A 36 10.57 -25.94 7.20
CA HIS A 36 10.26 -24.55 7.49
C HIS A 36 11.41 -24.00 8.36
N LYS A 37 12.50 -23.60 7.71
CA LYS A 37 13.56 -22.85 8.40
C LYS A 37 12.95 -21.51 8.80
N ARG A 38 12.65 -21.33 10.09
CA ARG A 38 12.27 -20.03 10.62
C ARG A 38 13.43 -19.09 10.38
N LEU A 39 13.18 -17.96 9.72
CA LEU A 39 14.16 -16.90 9.57
C LEU A 39 14.58 -16.43 10.96
N ALA A 40 15.88 -16.41 11.22
CA ALA A 40 16.42 -15.84 12.45
C ALA A 40 16.17 -14.33 12.45
N LEU A 41 15.98 -13.77 13.66
CA LEU A 41 15.78 -12.33 13.79
C LEU A 41 17.08 -11.59 13.51
N THR A 42 16.97 -10.44 12.86
CA THR A 42 18.08 -9.51 12.60
C THR A 42 17.80 -8.13 13.17
N ILE A 43 18.85 -7.32 13.35
CA ILE A 43 18.75 -5.96 13.85
C ILE A 43 18.69 -5.01 12.66
N VAL A 44 17.72 -4.10 12.69
CA VAL A 44 17.51 -3.10 11.63
C VAL A 44 17.56 -1.71 12.23
N GLU A 45 18.39 -0.86 11.64
CA GLU A 45 18.42 0.57 11.90
C GLU A 45 17.70 1.28 10.75
N VAL A 46 16.90 2.27 11.10
CA VAL A 46 16.24 3.14 10.13
C VAL A 46 16.84 4.53 10.29
N GLU A 47 17.45 5.04 9.22
CA GLU A 47 17.88 6.42 9.19
C GLU A 47 16.63 7.31 9.16
N ASP A 48 16.50 8.20 10.15
CA ASP A 48 15.35 9.09 10.30
C ASP A 48 13.98 8.36 10.21
N SER A 49 13.73 7.48 11.18
CA SER A 49 12.44 6.77 11.27
C SER A 49 11.22 7.69 11.44
N VAL A 50 11.44 8.95 11.80
CA VAL A 50 10.43 10.03 11.85
C VAL A 50 10.90 11.18 10.97
N ARG A 51 10.22 11.37 9.83
CA ARG A 51 10.58 12.41 8.85
C ARG A 51 9.53 13.51 8.76
N HIS A 52 10.03 14.74 8.67
CA HIS A 52 9.23 15.94 8.45
C HIS A 52 9.42 16.43 7.02
N TYR A 53 8.33 16.46 6.26
CA TYR A 53 8.34 16.93 4.89
C TYR A 53 7.81 18.37 4.79
N PRO A 54 8.25 19.16 3.79
CA PRO A 54 7.70 20.47 3.53
C PRO A 54 6.21 20.38 3.19
N SER A 55 5.53 21.53 3.22
CA SER A 55 4.12 21.61 2.86
C SER A 55 3.90 21.13 1.43
N VAL A 56 2.81 20.38 1.23
CA VAL A 56 2.39 19.82 -0.06
C VAL A 56 0.99 20.33 -0.41
N VAL A 57 0.72 20.56 -1.69
CA VAL A 57 -0.57 21.05 -2.15
C VAL A 57 -1.57 19.90 -2.25
N LEU A 58 -2.82 20.16 -1.86
CA LEU A 58 -3.91 19.21 -2.03
C LEU A 58 -4.09 18.86 -3.51
N GLY A 59 -4.05 17.58 -3.84
CA GLY A 59 -4.09 17.04 -5.19
C GLY A 59 -2.72 16.62 -5.73
N ASP A 60 -1.63 17.00 -5.07
CA ASP A 60 -0.28 16.60 -5.44
C ASP A 60 0.12 15.25 -4.80
N GLU A 61 1.31 14.77 -5.19
CA GLU A 61 1.93 13.56 -4.66
C GLU A 61 3.20 13.91 -3.88
N LEU A 62 3.38 13.27 -2.73
CA LEU A 62 4.60 13.37 -1.93
C LEU A 62 5.37 12.07 -2.02
N THR A 63 6.55 12.12 -2.64
CA THR A 63 7.47 10.97 -2.65
C THR A 63 8.33 10.98 -1.40
N MET A 64 8.34 9.86 -0.71
CA MET A 64 9.08 9.66 0.55
C MET A 64 10.09 8.53 0.39
N VAL A 65 11.29 8.72 0.94
CA VAL A 65 12.34 7.71 0.91
C VAL A 65 12.84 7.46 2.32
N PHE A 66 12.86 6.22 2.75
CA PHE A 66 13.43 5.79 4.02
C PHE A 66 14.57 4.81 3.76
N VAL A 67 15.71 5.03 4.40
CA VAL A 67 16.88 4.15 4.31
C VAL A 67 16.88 3.20 5.50
N LEU A 68 16.88 1.90 5.21
CA LEU A 68 16.99 0.83 6.17
C LEU A 68 18.37 0.21 6.07
N ARG A 69 19.05 0.03 7.19
CA ARG A 69 20.32 -0.66 7.29
C ARG A 69 20.17 -1.91 8.12
N ASN A 70 20.60 -3.03 7.57
CA ASN A 70 20.67 -4.28 8.31
C ASN A 70 21.98 -4.36 9.09
N THR A 71 21.93 -4.08 10.39
CA THR A 71 23.10 -4.10 11.27
C THR A 71 23.28 -5.44 12.00
N GLY A 72 22.40 -6.40 11.75
CA GLY A 72 22.51 -7.76 12.29
C GLY A 72 23.30 -8.69 11.38
N ASP A 73 23.43 -9.95 11.82
CA ASP A 73 24.24 -10.98 11.16
C ASP A 73 23.42 -11.83 10.16
N GLU A 74 22.10 -11.71 10.18
CA GLU A 74 21.19 -12.48 9.32
C GLU A 74 20.58 -11.60 8.23
N MET A 75 20.21 -12.20 7.11
CA MET A 75 19.50 -11.50 6.04
C MET A 75 18.17 -10.93 6.56
N LEU A 76 17.98 -9.63 6.41
CA LEU A 76 16.66 -9.02 6.63
C LEU A 76 15.73 -9.43 5.50
N VAL A 77 14.55 -9.91 5.84
CA VAL A 77 13.46 -10.20 4.88
C VAL A 77 12.22 -9.46 5.33
N ILE A 78 11.77 -8.49 4.52
CA ILE A 78 10.53 -7.78 4.70
C ILE A 78 9.42 -8.64 4.09
N THR A 79 8.50 -9.11 4.92
CA THR A 79 7.41 -10.01 4.50
C THR A 79 6.13 -9.27 4.14
N ASP A 80 5.92 -8.10 4.75
CA ASP A 80 4.74 -7.27 4.50
C ASP A 80 5.02 -5.81 4.81
N ILE A 81 4.33 -4.91 4.10
CA ILE A 81 4.39 -3.46 4.28
C ILE A 81 2.97 -2.95 4.43
N GLN A 82 2.66 -2.39 5.60
CA GLN A 82 1.31 -1.92 5.92
C GLN A 82 1.30 -0.41 6.19
N PRO A 83 0.93 0.42 5.20
CA PRO A 83 0.64 1.82 5.42
C PRO A 83 -0.61 2.01 6.29
N ALA A 84 -0.62 3.03 7.14
CA ALA A 84 -1.78 3.37 7.98
C ALA A 84 -2.95 3.97 7.17
N CYS A 85 -2.69 4.43 5.95
CA CYS A 85 -3.67 5.04 5.07
C CYS A 85 -3.58 4.43 3.65
N PRO A 86 -4.71 4.14 2.99
CA PRO A 86 -4.72 3.59 1.63
C PRO A 86 -4.20 4.54 0.55
N THR A 87 -4.05 5.83 0.88
CA THR A 87 -3.45 6.85 0.00
C THR A 87 -1.92 6.82 -0.01
N ILE A 88 -1.30 5.90 0.73
CA ILE A 88 0.15 5.69 0.73
C ILE A 88 0.43 4.40 -0.03
N GLU A 89 1.18 4.50 -1.12
CA GLU A 89 1.57 3.37 -1.94
C GLU A 89 3.06 3.07 -1.80
N SER A 90 3.39 1.78 -1.80
CA SER A 90 4.77 1.32 -1.86
C SER A 90 5.22 1.24 -3.32
N ALA A 91 6.37 1.83 -3.65
CA ALA A 91 6.91 1.75 -5.00
C ALA A 91 7.22 0.29 -5.40
N ALA A 92 6.93 -0.07 -6.64
CA ALA A 92 7.11 -1.43 -7.16
C ALA A 92 8.57 -1.92 -7.15
N GLY A 93 9.55 -1.00 -7.07
CA GLY A 93 10.98 -1.30 -7.02
C GLY A 93 11.55 -1.50 -5.62
N ASN A 94 10.74 -1.44 -4.57
CA ASN A 94 11.22 -1.63 -3.20
C ASN A 94 11.77 -3.04 -2.99
N VAL A 95 12.98 -3.11 -2.44
CA VAL A 95 13.61 -4.39 -2.12
C VAL A 95 12.94 -5.02 -0.89
N THR A 96 12.83 -6.34 -0.90
CA THR A 96 12.26 -7.11 0.22
C THR A 96 13.30 -7.87 1.03
N ALA A 97 14.57 -7.90 0.57
CA ALA A 97 15.66 -8.60 1.24
C ALA A 97 16.91 -7.71 1.26
N ILE A 98 17.51 -7.52 2.43
CA ILE A 98 18.72 -6.73 2.64
C ILE A 98 19.77 -7.60 3.35
N PRO A 99 20.94 -7.85 2.72
CA PRO A 99 22.02 -8.61 3.32
C PRO A 99 22.57 -7.97 4.60
N PRO A 100 23.26 -8.75 5.45
CA PRO A 100 23.96 -8.22 6.62
C PRO A 100 24.96 -7.12 6.26
N GLY A 101 24.91 -6.02 7.00
CA GLY A 101 25.81 -4.86 6.81
C GLY A 101 25.43 -3.94 5.65
N GLU A 102 24.46 -4.30 4.83
CA GLU A 102 24.00 -3.49 3.70
C GLU A 102 22.80 -2.61 4.06
N GLU A 103 22.57 -1.63 3.21
CA GLU A 103 21.45 -0.71 3.32
C GLU A 103 20.61 -0.68 2.03
N ALA A 104 19.34 -0.32 2.17
CA ALA A 104 18.44 -0.15 1.04
C ALA A 104 17.45 1.00 1.30
N ALA A 105 17.14 1.72 0.24
CA ALA A 105 16.12 2.75 0.23
C ALA A 105 14.76 2.15 -0.10
N LEU A 106 13.77 2.42 0.74
CA LEU A 106 12.37 2.14 0.46
C LEU A 106 11.65 3.43 0.09
N THR A 107 10.99 3.42 -1.05
CA THR A 107 10.26 4.56 -1.59
C THR A 107 8.77 4.36 -1.45
N PHE A 108 8.08 5.39 -0.99
CA PHE A 108 6.63 5.45 -0.86
C PHE A 108 6.10 6.72 -1.52
N VAL A 109 4.88 6.65 -2.01
CA VAL A 109 4.16 7.80 -2.58
C VAL A 109 2.90 8.03 -1.74
N PHE A 110 2.74 9.23 -1.24
CA PHE A 110 1.53 9.66 -0.54
C PHE A 110 0.71 10.55 -1.48
N HIS A 111 -0.48 10.08 -1.87
CA HIS A 111 -1.44 10.83 -2.66
C HIS A 111 -2.26 11.74 -1.74
N VAL A 112 -2.09 13.05 -1.93
CA VAL A 112 -2.68 14.07 -1.06
C VAL A 112 -4.08 14.42 -1.56
N ASP A 113 -5.04 13.52 -1.34
CA ASP A 113 -6.41 13.64 -1.86
C ASP A 113 -7.42 14.22 -0.86
N LYS A 114 -7.05 14.30 0.42
CA LYS A 114 -7.95 14.70 1.52
C LYS A 114 -7.20 15.47 2.61
N ASN A 115 -8.00 16.17 3.43
CA ASN A 115 -7.59 16.77 4.71
C ASN A 115 -6.49 17.84 4.59
N ILE A 116 -6.91 19.08 4.55
CA ILE A 116 -6.05 20.25 4.71
C ILE A 116 -5.56 20.34 6.17
N GLY A 117 -4.32 20.72 6.38
CA GLY A 117 -3.68 20.85 7.68
C GLY A 117 -2.58 19.81 7.90
N LEU A 118 -2.27 19.52 9.15
CA LEU A 118 -1.22 18.56 9.50
C LEU A 118 -1.67 17.13 9.17
N ALA A 119 -0.96 16.49 8.25
CA ALA A 119 -1.08 15.08 7.93
C ALA A 119 0.10 14.33 8.56
N ARG A 120 -0.18 13.41 9.49
CA ARG A 120 0.82 12.53 10.10
C ARG A 120 0.38 11.09 9.96
N HIS A 121 1.23 10.27 9.36
CA HIS A 121 0.95 8.87 9.06
C HIS A 121 2.13 7.98 9.42
N SER A 122 1.86 6.68 9.56
CA SER A 122 2.89 5.67 9.77
C SER A 122 2.80 4.56 8.74
N ILE A 123 3.93 3.88 8.52
CA ILE A 123 4.07 2.71 7.67
C ILE A 123 4.75 1.64 8.50
N ARG A 124 4.13 0.48 8.65
CA ARG A 124 4.68 -0.65 9.39
C ARG A 124 5.32 -1.65 8.43
N LEU A 125 6.56 -1.99 8.71
CA LEU A 125 7.31 -3.00 7.99
C LEU A 125 7.40 -4.26 8.84
N TYR A 126 6.85 -5.37 8.33
CA TYR A 126 6.90 -6.67 8.99
C TYR A 126 7.99 -7.54 8.37
N GLY A 127 8.67 -8.31 9.21
CA GLY A 127 9.75 -9.17 8.76
C GLY A 127 10.45 -9.86 9.92
N ASN A 128 11.65 -10.40 9.70
CA ASN A 128 12.47 -10.98 10.76
C ASN A 128 13.23 -9.92 11.58
N ILE A 129 12.58 -8.84 11.92
CA ILE A 129 13.11 -7.66 12.61
C ILE A 129 13.08 -7.86 14.13
N ALA A 130 14.22 -7.77 14.80
CA ALA A 130 14.29 -7.83 16.25
C ALA A 130 13.70 -6.56 16.88
N PRO A 131 13.08 -6.64 18.08
CA PRO A 131 12.71 -7.85 18.83
C PRO A 131 11.32 -8.40 18.48
N LYS A 132 10.47 -7.63 17.79
CA LYS A 132 9.03 -7.91 17.65
C LYS A 132 8.57 -8.31 16.25
N GLY A 133 9.48 -8.41 15.28
CA GLY A 133 9.13 -8.73 13.90
C GLY A 133 8.53 -7.52 13.13
N VAL A 134 8.62 -6.32 13.68
CA VAL A 134 8.04 -5.12 13.08
C VAL A 134 8.87 -3.88 13.41
N THR A 135 8.98 -2.97 12.45
CA THR A 135 9.45 -1.59 12.65
C THR A 135 8.46 -0.60 12.06
N GLU A 136 8.45 0.64 12.53
CA GLU A 136 7.51 1.67 12.12
C GLU A 136 8.29 2.87 11.58
N LEU A 137 7.86 3.35 10.41
CA LEU A 137 8.29 4.59 9.79
C LEU A 137 7.18 5.61 9.98
N VAL A 138 7.51 6.82 10.37
CA VAL A 138 6.54 7.89 10.57
C VAL A 138 6.92 9.08 9.69
N PHE A 139 5.94 9.73 9.10
CA PHE A 139 6.15 11.00 8.43
C PHE A 139 5.04 11.98 8.76
N ASP A 140 5.34 13.25 8.65
CA ASP A 140 4.35 14.30 8.66
C ASP A 140 4.65 15.37 7.58
N THR A 141 3.59 16.01 7.15
CA THR A 141 3.62 17.15 6.22
C THR A 141 2.42 18.05 6.49
N HIS A 142 2.47 19.28 6.05
CA HIS A 142 1.35 20.21 6.13
C HIS A 142 0.68 20.33 4.77
N VAL A 143 -0.56 19.86 4.65
CA VAL A 143 -1.34 19.95 3.42
C VAL A 143 -1.97 21.34 3.30
N VAL A 144 -1.67 22.02 2.21
CA VAL A 144 -2.19 23.36 1.91
C VAL A 144 -3.16 23.32 0.74
N ARG A 145 -4.03 24.30 0.65
CA ARG A 145 -4.91 24.47 -0.51
C ARG A 145 -4.08 24.89 -1.72
N PRO A 146 -4.47 24.49 -2.95
CA PRO A 146 -3.91 25.08 -4.14
C PRO A 146 -4.16 26.60 -4.09
N SER A 147 -3.14 27.40 -4.44
CA SER A 147 -3.33 28.84 -4.59
C SER A 147 -4.35 29.05 -5.70
N ILE A 148 -5.38 29.84 -5.43
CA ILE A 148 -6.31 30.27 -6.48
C ILE A 148 -5.47 31.11 -7.43
N ASP A 149 -5.31 30.66 -8.67
CA ASP A 149 -4.67 31.46 -9.70
C ASP A 149 -5.59 32.66 -9.96
N LEU A 150 -5.06 33.87 -9.76
CA LEU A 150 -5.81 35.11 -9.99
C LEU A 150 -6.24 35.24 -11.47
N SER A 151 -5.55 34.60 -12.40
CA SER A 151 -5.94 34.51 -13.79
C SER A 151 -7.28 33.78 -13.99
N ASP A 152 -7.51 32.70 -13.24
CA ASP A 152 -8.76 31.94 -13.25
C ASP A 152 -9.95 32.77 -12.71
N HIS A 153 -9.67 33.67 -11.77
CA HIS A 153 -10.68 34.56 -11.20
C HIS A 153 -11.10 35.65 -12.20
N GLU A 154 -10.14 36.17 -12.97
CA GLU A 154 -10.38 37.15 -14.03
C GLU A 154 -11.18 36.53 -15.18
N GLU A 155 -10.83 35.33 -15.61
CA GLU A 155 -11.54 34.59 -16.66
C GLU A 155 -12.96 34.25 -16.23
N TYR A 156 -13.14 33.81 -15.00
CA TYR A 156 -14.46 33.55 -14.43
C TYR A 156 -15.29 34.83 -14.36
N HIS A 157 -14.70 35.95 -13.91
CA HIS A 157 -15.37 37.25 -13.84
C HIS A 157 -15.78 37.75 -15.21
N GLN A 158 -14.91 37.63 -16.22
CA GLN A 158 -15.22 37.98 -17.61
C GLN A 158 -16.32 37.10 -18.20
N LYS A 159 -16.34 35.81 -17.85
CA LYS A 159 -17.37 34.85 -18.28
C LYS A 159 -18.74 35.21 -17.69
N VAL A 160 -18.76 35.57 -16.41
CA VAL A 160 -19.98 36.06 -15.73
C VAL A 160 -20.46 37.38 -16.34
N LEU A 161 -19.56 38.35 -16.55
CA LEU A 161 -19.93 39.63 -17.17
C LEU A 161 -20.45 39.44 -18.60
N ARG A 162 -19.91 38.52 -19.37
CA ARG A 162 -20.36 38.20 -20.73
C ARG A 162 -21.77 37.58 -20.70
N SER A 163 -22.02 36.62 -19.82
CA SER A 163 -23.32 35.97 -19.67
C SER A 163 -24.41 36.94 -19.20
N VAL A 164 -24.06 37.86 -18.29
CA VAL A 164 -24.97 38.92 -17.84
C VAL A 164 -25.23 39.93 -19.00
N GLY A 165 -24.19 40.29 -19.76
CA GLY A 165 -24.31 41.16 -20.93
C GLY A 165 -25.23 40.57 -22.02
N GLU A 166 -25.07 39.28 -22.32
CA GLU A 166 -25.94 38.58 -23.27
C GLU A 166 -27.40 38.55 -22.80
N HIS A 167 -27.65 38.33 -21.49
CA HIS A 167 -29.01 38.37 -20.91
C HIS A 167 -29.66 39.74 -20.96
N LEU A 168 -28.85 40.80 -20.83
CA LEU A 168 -29.34 42.17 -20.93
C LEU A 168 -29.70 42.56 -22.39
N LEU A 169 -28.96 42.01 -23.37
CA LEU A 169 -29.20 42.25 -24.78
C LEU A 169 -30.41 41.47 -25.30
N ASP A 170 -30.74 40.31 -24.73
CA ASP A 170 -31.89 39.48 -25.11
C ASP A 170 -33.21 40.01 -24.54
N GLY A 171 -33.21 41.10 -23.78
CA GLY A 171 -34.43 41.72 -23.16
C GLY A 171 -35.12 40.81 -22.16
N ARG A 172 -34.52 39.70 -21.77
CA ARG A 172 -35.04 38.82 -20.71
C ARG A 172 -34.48 39.28 -19.38
N TYR A 173 -35.01 40.38 -18.88
CA TYR A 173 -34.73 40.79 -17.51
C TYR A 173 -35.39 39.78 -16.56
N SER A 174 -34.58 38.95 -15.93
CA SER A 174 -35.04 38.19 -14.77
C SER A 174 -35.20 39.17 -13.61
N GLU A 175 -36.41 39.36 -13.12
CA GLU A 175 -36.70 40.20 -11.95
C GLU A 175 -36.04 39.72 -10.65
N LYS A 176 -35.28 38.63 -10.68
CA LYS A 176 -34.47 38.20 -9.56
C LYS A 176 -33.12 38.90 -9.62
N GLY A 177 -33.13 40.18 -9.32
CA GLY A 177 -31.92 40.94 -8.98
C GLY A 177 -31.25 40.34 -7.74
N TYR A 178 -29.99 40.67 -7.57
CA TYR A 178 -29.13 40.20 -6.47
C TYR A 178 -29.60 40.62 -5.07
N TYR A 179 -30.65 41.42 -5.02
CA TYR A 179 -31.37 41.80 -3.82
C TYR A 179 -32.77 41.20 -3.90
N THR A 180 -33.00 40.07 -3.32
CA THR A 180 -34.33 39.65 -2.93
C THR A 180 -34.74 40.58 -1.80
N ASP A 181 -35.67 41.51 -2.10
CA ASP A 181 -36.32 42.28 -1.07
C ASP A 181 -37.17 41.35 -0.21
N ASP A 182 -36.56 40.73 0.78
CA ASP A 182 -37.23 40.10 1.90
C ASP A 182 -37.71 41.19 2.89
N HIS A 183 -38.34 42.25 2.36
CA HIS A 183 -39.15 43.12 3.18
C HIS A 183 -40.58 42.59 3.19
N PRO A 184 -41.05 42.07 4.35
CA PRO A 184 -42.46 41.76 4.49
C PRO A 184 -43.23 43.05 4.27
N SER A 185 -44.10 43.05 3.27
CA SER A 185 -45.08 44.11 3.03
C SER A 185 -45.82 44.39 4.34
N ARG A 186 -45.56 45.56 4.89
CA ARG A 186 -46.34 46.10 6.01
C ARG A 186 -47.75 46.32 5.48
N GLU A 187 -48.66 45.42 5.83
CA GLU A 187 -50.09 45.67 5.61
C GLU A 187 -50.46 46.84 6.49
N GLU A 188 -50.83 47.95 5.85
CA GLU A 188 -51.47 49.10 6.50
C GLU A 188 -52.92 48.75 6.75
N GLU A 189 -53.32 48.70 8.04
CA GLU A 189 -54.69 48.95 8.51
C GLU A 189 -54.94 50.42 8.61
#